data_f64313995a07da6fea5250b75585d672
#
_entry.id   f64313995a07da6fea5250b75585d672
#
_cell.length_a   1.000
_cell.length_b   1.000
_cell.length_c   1.000
_cell.angle_alpha   90.00
_cell.angle_beta   90.00
_cell.angle_gamma   90.00
#
_symmetry.space_group_name_H-M   'P 1'
#
loop_
_entity.id
_entity.type
_entity.pdbx_description
1 polymer ?
#
loop_
_entity_poly.entity_id
_entity_poly.type
_entity_poly.pdbx_seq_one_letter_code
_entity_poly.pdbx_strand_id
1 'polypeptide(L)'
;MALAILLLAAAPLTIQAQNAQQNIQKNFKVPHAYMFGFAASFNDSLIFFTDVQQVDSVWLTKKKGFLAGKSNYAYQLRNYCEEKMELPKRTCVIVSSVKRKDVEKKYKKMMKKYVGKKAKNYDVRYISSSDFKFHAVDMSTE
;
A
#
# COMPACT_ATOMS: atom_id res chain seq x y z
N MET A 1 17.27 -23.71 70.69
CA MET A 1 17.23 -24.14 69.26
C MET A 1 16.35 -23.17 68.51
N ALA A 2 16.98 -22.29 67.78
CA ALA A 2 16.23 -21.33 66.92
C ALA A 2 16.08 -21.90 65.51
N LEU A 3 14.85 -22.18 65.10
CA LEU A 3 14.54 -22.53 63.73
C LEU A 3 14.49 -21.23 62.92
N ALA A 4 15.52 -20.98 62.15
CA ALA A 4 15.48 -19.91 61.17
C ALA A 4 14.65 -20.38 59.96
N ILE A 5 13.43 -19.90 59.90
CA ILE A 5 12.60 -20.05 58.68
C ILE A 5 13.11 -19.04 57.67
N LEU A 6 13.86 -19.53 56.71
CA LEU A 6 14.22 -18.74 55.54
C LEU A 6 12.99 -18.60 54.64
N LEU A 7 12.27 -17.50 54.79
CA LEU A 7 11.25 -17.11 53.83
C LEU A 7 11.95 -16.66 52.56
N LEU A 8 12.07 -17.58 51.60
CA LEU A 8 12.36 -17.20 50.23
C LEU A 8 11.16 -16.45 49.68
N ALA A 9 11.22 -15.15 49.72
CA ALA A 9 10.28 -14.32 48.97
C ALA A 9 10.60 -14.53 47.48
N ALA A 10 9.82 -15.39 46.85
CA ALA A 10 9.79 -15.45 45.41
C ALA A 10 9.17 -14.13 44.90
N ALA A 11 10.01 -13.20 44.51
CA ALA A 11 9.53 -12.01 43.81
C ALA A 11 8.83 -12.48 42.54
N PRO A 12 7.58 -12.08 42.31
CA PRO A 12 6.95 -12.41 41.07
C PRO A 12 7.73 -11.73 39.96
N LEU A 13 8.29 -12.53 39.07
CA LEU A 13 8.73 -12.06 37.77
C LEU A 13 7.49 -11.57 37.02
N THR A 14 7.07 -10.35 37.31
CA THR A 14 6.13 -9.66 36.44
C THR A 14 6.88 -9.39 35.15
N ILE A 15 6.77 -10.34 34.24
CA ILE A 15 7.19 -10.14 32.87
C ILE A 15 6.42 -8.95 32.37
N GLN A 16 7.12 -7.85 32.16
CA GLN A 16 6.52 -6.63 31.62
C GLN A 16 6.21 -6.85 30.14
N ALA A 17 5.18 -7.63 29.87
CA ALA A 17 4.57 -7.71 28.55
C ALA A 17 3.93 -6.37 28.12
N GLN A 18 3.91 -5.38 29.02
CA GLN A 18 3.30 -4.06 28.78
C GLN A 18 4.08 -3.19 27.80
N ASN A 19 5.38 -3.44 27.60
CA ASN A 19 6.17 -2.62 26.69
C ASN A 19 6.00 -2.97 25.20
N ALA A 20 5.43 -4.12 24.90
CA ALA A 20 5.15 -4.50 23.51
C ALA A 20 3.93 -3.78 22.93
N GLN A 21 3.04 -3.27 23.78
CA GLN A 21 1.85 -2.56 23.32
C GLN A 21 2.06 -1.07 23.04
N GLN A 22 3.18 -0.50 23.50
CA GLN A 22 3.46 0.93 23.32
C GLN A 22 3.97 1.31 21.93
N ASN A 23 4.26 0.32 21.09
CA ASN A 23 4.74 0.54 19.72
C ASN A 23 3.71 0.26 18.63
N ILE A 24 2.42 0.24 18.98
CA ILE A 24 1.37 0.22 17.95
C ILE A 24 1.38 1.60 17.29
N GLN A 25 2.04 1.66 16.14
CA GLN A 25 2.06 2.86 15.33
C GLN A 25 0.69 3.02 14.70
N LYS A 26 -0.05 4.00 15.22
CA LYS A 26 -1.36 4.34 14.66
C LYS A 26 -1.17 5.04 13.33
N ASN A 27 -1.93 4.63 12.33
CA ASN A 27 -2.03 5.35 11.09
C ASN A 27 -2.71 6.70 11.34
N PHE A 28 -2.49 7.65 10.43
CA PHE A 28 -3.17 8.94 10.47
C PHE A 28 -3.82 9.25 9.13
N LYS A 29 -4.95 9.94 9.18
CA LYS A 29 -5.72 10.29 8.00
C LYS A 29 -5.29 11.63 7.45
N VAL A 30 -5.14 11.71 6.13
CA VAL A 30 -4.91 12.96 5.39
C VAL A 30 -6.12 13.28 4.52
N PRO A 31 -6.37 14.58 4.21
CA PRO A 31 -7.52 14.95 3.39
C PRO A 31 -7.56 14.27 2.03
N HIS A 32 -6.40 14.16 1.39
CA HIS A 32 -6.29 13.47 0.10
C HIS A 32 -4.84 13.04 -0.16
N ALA A 33 -4.70 12.09 -1.06
CA ALA A 33 -3.43 11.71 -1.67
C ALA A 33 -3.66 11.45 -3.16
N TYR A 34 -2.58 11.40 -3.91
CA TYR A 34 -2.59 11.11 -5.34
C TYR A 34 -1.97 9.74 -5.57
N MET A 35 -2.53 9.00 -6.50
CA MET A 35 -2.00 7.66 -6.82
C MET A 35 -2.32 7.25 -8.23
N PHE A 36 -1.52 6.35 -8.76
CA PHE A 36 -1.84 5.58 -9.95
C PHE A 36 -1.49 4.11 -9.74
N GLY A 37 -2.10 3.26 -10.54
CA GLY A 37 -1.82 1.84 -10.54
C GLY A 37 -1.15 1.41 -11.83
N PHE A 38 -0.35 0.37 -11.71
CA PHE A 38 0.32 -0.31 -12.81
C PHE A 38 -0.02 -1.79 -12.69
N ALA A 39 -0.41 -2.40 -13.81
CA ALA A 39 -0.76 -3.82 -13.84
C ALA A 39 -0.04 -4.52 -14.99
N ALA A 40 0.61 -5.62 -14.67
CA ALA A 40 1.37 -6.42 -15.63
C ALA A 40 1.28 -7.91 -15.29
N SER A 41 1.61 -8.76 -16.27
CA SER A 41 1.71 -10.19 -16.08
C SER A 41 2.99 -10.71 -16.74
N PHE A 42 3.54 -11.78 -16.18
CA PHE A 42 4.65 -12.49 -16.79
C PHE A 42 4.25 -13.34 -18.02
N ASN A 43 2.95 -13.56 -18.21
CA ASN A 43 2.42 -14.44 -19.24
C ASN A 43 2.13 -13.74 -20.57
N ASP A 44 2.14 -12.42 -20.58
CA ASP A 44 1.88 -11.62 -21.79
C ASP A 44 2.65 -10.29 -21.75
N SER A 45 2.54 -9.50 -22.82
CA SER A 45 3.19 -8.20 -22.95
C SER A 45 2.26 -7.03 -22.65
N LEU A 46 1.03 -7.29 -22.20
CA LEU A 46 0.05 -6.25 -21.86
C LEU A 46 0.42 -5.56 -20.55
N ILE A 47 0.49 -4.24 -20.60
CA ILE A 47 0.75 -3.40 -19.44
C ILE A 47 -0.33 -2.34 -19.35
N PHE A 48 -0.88 -2.14 -18.16
CA PHE A 48 -1.91 -1.16 -17.90
C PHE A 48 -1.42 -0.10 -16.93
N PHE A 49 -1.71 1.15 -17.24
CA PHE A 49 -1.55 2.28 -16.32
C PHE A 49 -2.93 2.91 -16.08
N THR A 50 -3.25 3.17 -14.84
CA THR A 50 -4.40 4.03 -14.52
C THR A 50 -4.00 5.49 -14.66
N ASP A 51 -4.99 6.38 -14.77
CA ASP A 51 -4.75 7.81 -14.58
C ASP A 51 -4.20 8.08 -13.18
N VAL A 52 -3.49 9.18 -13.03
CA VAL A 52 -3.19 9.73 -11.70
C VAL A 52 -4.49 10.24 -11.12
N GLN A 53 -4.87 9.70 -9.96
CA GLN A 53 -6.15 9.99 -9.30
C GLN A 53 -5.93 10.65 -7.96
N GLN A 54 -6.77 11.62 -7.63
CA GLN A 54 -6.90 12.12 -6.27
C GLN A 54 -7.87 11.21 -5.51
N VAL A 55 -7.44 10.73 -4.36
CA VAL A 55 -8.27 9.92 -3.46
C VAL A 55 -8.39 10.66 -2.14
N ASP A 56 -9.62 10.91 -1.71
CA ASP A 56 -9.89 11.65 -0.48
C ASP A 56 -9.93 10.73 0.73
N SER A 57 -9.59 11.28 1.90
CA SER A 57 -9.64 10.55 3.18
C SER A 57 -8.75 9.31 3.21
N VAL A 58 -7.50 9.48 2.88
CA VAL A 58 -6.50 8.42 2.78
C VAL A 58 -5.74 8.31 4.10
N TRP A 59 -5.40 7.10 4.48
CA TRP A 59 -4.60 6.81 5.68
C TRP A 59 -3.13 6.60 5.32
N LEU A 60 -2.24 7.16 6.13
CA LEU A 60 -0.79 7.01 6.01
C LEU A 60 -0.22 6.36 7.26
N THR A 61 0.89 5.66 7.11
CA THR A 61 1.60 5.09 8.25
C THR A 61 2.32 6.20 9.03
N LYS A 62 2.21 6.18 10.34
CA LYS A 62 2.74 7.25 11.20
C LYS A 62 4.27 7.37 11.12
N LYS A 63 4.98 6.26 11.01
CA LYS A 63 6.44 6.26 11.07
C LYS A 63 7.11 6.85 9.83
N LYS A 64 6.59 6.55 8.63
CA LYS A 64 7.24 6.92 7.37
C LYS A 64 6.33 7.66 6.40
N GLY A 65 5.08 7.90 6.76
CA GLY A 65 4.12 8.55 5.89
C GLY A 65 3.80 7.76 4.62
N PHE A 66 3.99 6.44 4.63
CA PHE A 66 3.62 5.58 3.50
C PHE A 66 2.12 5.36 3.44
N LEU A 67 1.62 5.05 2.26
CA LEU A 67 0.21 4.70 2.10
C LEU A 67 -0.14 3.48 2.93
N ALA A 68 -1.02 3.66 3.92
CA ALA A 68 -1.56 2.56 4.70
C ALA A 68 -2.59 1.79 3.85
N GLY A 69 -2.55 0.47 3.94
CA GLY A 69 -3.43 -0.38 3.14
C GLY A 69 -3.10 -0.44 1.66
N LYS A 70 -1.85 -0.25 1.29
CA LYS A 70 -1.38 -0.27 -0.10
C LYS A 70 -1.79 -1.55 -0.83
N SER A 71 -1.75 -2.69 -0.17
CA SER A 71 -2.19 -3.98 -0.72
C SER A 71 -3.68 -4.01 -1.06
N ASN A 72 -4.51 -3.29 -0.29
CA ASN A 72 -5.93 -3.18 -0.56
C ASN A 72 -6.22 -2.35 -1.82
N TYR A 73 -5.45 -1.29 -2.04
CA TYR A 73 -5.56 -0.53 -3.29
C TYR A 73 -5.10 -1.35 -4.49
N ALA A 74 -4.00 -2.09 -4.35
CA ALA A 74 -3.55 -3.01 -5.40
C ALA A 74 -4.60 -4.10 -5.69
N TYR A 75 -5.27 -4.59 -4.67
CA TYR A 75 -6.37 -5.55 -4.81
C TYR A 75 -7.55 -4.96 -5.59
N GLN A 76 -7.92 -3.70 -5.35
CA GLN A 76 -8.98 -3.03 -6.11
C GLN A 76 -8.69 -3.04 -7.61
N LEU A 77 -7.45 -2.70 -8.00
CA LEU A 77 -7.04 -2.72 -9.40
C LEU A 77 -7.00 -4.14 -9.97
N ARG A 78 -6.46 -5.08 -9.22
CA ARG A 78 -6.41 -6.49 -9.63
C ARG A 78 -7.81 -7.05 -9.86
N ASN A 79 -8.72 -6.75 -8.96
CA ASN A 79 -10.11 -7.18 -9.05
C ASN A 79 -10.80 -6.61 -10.29
N TYR A 80 -10.54 -5.34 -10.59
CA TYR A 80 -11.04 -4.71 -11.82
C TYR A 80 -10.50 -5.41 -13.07
N CYS A 81 -9.21 -5.71 -13.11
CA CYS A 81 -8.60 -6.44 -14.23
C CYS A 81 -9.24 -7.83 -14.40
N GLU A 82 -9.49 -8.52 -13.30
CA GLU A 82 -10.08 -9.86 -13.31
C GLU A 82 -11.54 -9.86 -13.75
N GLU A 83 -12.37 -9.02 -13.14
CA GLU A 83 -13.82 -9.04 -13.32
C GLU A 83 -14.30 -8.26 -14.54
N LYS A 84 -13.70 -7.10 -14.82
CA LYS A 84 -14.13 -6.22 -15.90
C LYS A 84 -13.36 -6.40 -17.20
N MET A 85 -12.10 -6.76 -17.10
CA MET A 85 -11.23 -6.92 -18.27
C MET A 85 -10.96 -8.38 -18.61
N GLU A 86 -11.43 -9.31 -17.79
CA GLU A 86 -11.23 -10.76 -17.96
C GLU A 86 -9.74 -11.14 -18.05
N LEU A 87 -8.90 -10.41 -17.30
CA LEU A 87 -7.45 -10.61 -17.25
C LEU A 87 -7.02 -11.02 -15.83
N PRO A 88 -7.11 -12.31 -15.48
CA PRO A 88 -6.71 -12.78 -14.16
C PRO A 88 -5.18 -12.80 -13.98
N LYS A 89 -4.75 -12.91 -12.73
CA LYS A 89 -3.34 -13.11 -12.34
C LYS A 89 -2.40 -11.95 -12.73
N ARG A 90 -2.89 -10.71 -12.71
CA ARG A 90 -2.06 -9.54 -12.89
C ARG A 90 -1.39 -9.14 -11.58
N THR A 91 -0.12 -8.78 -11.65
CA THR A 91 0.58 -8.11 -10.57
C THR A 91 0.29 -6.62 -10.65
N CYS A 92 -0.25 -6.06 -9.58
CA CYS A 92 -0.61 -4.65 -9.52
C CYS A 92 0.28 -3.93 -8.51
N VAL A 93 0.79 -2.78 -8.93
CA VAL A 93 1.65 -1.91 -8.12
C VAL A 93 0.98 -0.56 -8.00
N ILE A 94 0.96 0.00 -6.79
CA ILE A 94 0.42 1.32 -6.50
C ILE A 94 1.55 2.27 -6.18
N VAL A 95 1.54 3.42 -6.83
CA VAL A 95 2.46 4.53 -6.58
C VAL A 95 1.64 5.70 -6.06
N SER A 96 2.01 6.23 -4.90
CA SER A 96 1.25 7.28 -4.23
C SER A 96 2.15 8.34 -3.59
N SER A 97 1.59 9.52 -3.42
CA SER A 97 2.18 10.61 -2.63
C SER A 97 1.08 11.60 -2.25
N VAL A 98 1.32 12.36 -1.19
CA VAL A 98 0.44 13.47 -0.83
C VAL A 98 0.62 14.67 -1.77
N LYS A 99 1.68 14.68 -2.55
CA LYS A 99 1.98 15.72 -3.54
C LYS A 99 1.75 15.19 -4.95
N ARG A 100 0.85 15.81 -5.69
CA ARG A 100 0.55 15.44 -7.08
C ARG A 100 1.79 15.45 -7.97
N LYS A 101 2.63 16.46 -7.80
CA LYS A 101 3.88 16.63 -8.55
C LYS A 101 4.79 15.39 -8.46
N ASP A 102 4.91 14.83 -7.26
CA ASP A 102 5.76 13.66 -7.03
C ASP A 102 5.22 12.42 -7.73
N VAL A 103 3.92 12.22 -7.70
CA VAL A 103 3.26 11.09 -8.38
C VAL A 103 3.37 11.24 -9.89
N GLU A 104 3.13 12.42 -10.42
CA GLU A 104 3.26 12.70 -11.86
C GLU A 104 4.69 12.48 -12.37
N LYS A 105 5.69 12.86 -11.57
CA LYS A 105 7.10 12.62 -11.88
C LYS A 105 7.41 11.11 -11.95
N LYS A 106 6.94 10.35 -10.99
CA LYS A 106 7.09 8.89 -10.97
C LYS A 106 6.34 8.23 -12.12
N TYR A 107 5.16 8.73 -12.44
CA TYR A 107 4.37 8.27 -13.57
C TYR A 107 5.12 8.41 -14.89
N LYS A 108 5.65 9.60 -15.17
CA LYS A 108 6.46 9.85 -16.37
C LYS A 108 7.70 8.97 -16.43
N LYS A 109 8.36 8.76 -15.30
CA LYS A 109 9.55 7.92 -15.21
C LYS A 109 9.23 6.45 -15.53
N MET A 110 8.12 5.92 -15.01
CA MET A 110 7.67 4.57 -15.32
C MET A 110 7.24 4.45 -16.78
N MET A 111 6.52 5.44 -17.31
CA MET A 111 6.14 5.46 -18.72
C MET A 111 7.32 5.32 -19.67
N LYS A 112 8.40 6.03 -19.41
CA LYS A 112 9.61 5.96 -20.24
C LYS A 112 10.19 4.55 -20.33
N LYS A 113 10.02 3.73 -19.30
CA LYS A 113 10.51 2.35 -19.30
C LYS A 113 9.75 1.45 -20.29
N TYR A 114 8.47 1.73 -20.49
CA TYR A 114 7.57 0.84 -21.25
C TYR A 114 7.13 1.40 -22.59
N VAL A 115 7.22 2.71 -22.81
CA VAL A 115 6.76 3.39 -24.03
C VAL A 115 7.90 3.97 -24.84
N GLY A 116 9.10 4.07 -24.31
CA GLY A 116 10.26 4.65 -25.00
C GLY A 116 10.86 3.75 -26.08
N LYS A 117 11.76 4.31 -26.89
CA LYS A 117 12.51 3.59 -27.95
C LYS A 117 13.30 2.37 -27.46
N LYS A 118 13.61 2.34 -26.15
CA LYS A 118 14.29 1.21 -25.49
C LYS A 118 13.33 0.18 -24.91
N ALA A 119 12.02 0.45 -24.94
CA ALA A 119 11.01 -0.47 -24.46
C ALA A 119 10.76 -1.54 -25.51
N LYS A 120 11.08 -2.78 -25.21
CA LYS A 120 10.91 -3.90 -26.11
C LYS A 120 9.51 -4.48 -26.01
N ASN A 121 8.70 -4.31 -27.06
CA ASN A 121 7.51 -5.12 -27.33
C ASN A 121 6.44 -5.16 -26.21
N TYR A 122 6.26 -4.07 -25.48
CA TYR A 122 5.14 -3.95 -24.55
C TYR A 122 3.93 -3.33 -25.24
N ASP A 123 2.76 -3.90 -25.01
CA ASP A 123 1.48 -3.32 -25.39
C ASP A 123 0.93 -2.53 -24.20
N VAL A 124 1.19 -1.23 -24.20
CA VAL A 124 0.79 -0.34 -23.10
C VAL A 124 -0.60 0.21 -23.36
N ARG A 125 -1.49 0.00 -22.41
CA ARG A 125 -2.87 0.48 -22.41
C ARG A 125 -3.17 1.28 -21.16
N TYR A 126 -4.19 2.12 -21.24
CA TYR A 126 -4.56 3.04 -20.19
C TYR A 126 -5.95 2.73 -19.66
N ILE A 127 -6.10 2.78 -18.34
CA ILE A 127 -7.39 2.65 -17.66
C ILE A 127 -7.81 4.04 -17.20
N SER A 128 -8.86 4.56 -17.82
CA SER A 128 -9.41 5.87 -17.49
C SER A 128 -10.04 5.90 -16.10
N SER A 129 -10.00 7.04 -15.45
CA SER A 129 -10.70 7.28 -14.18
C SER A 129 -12.22 7.22 -14.31
N SER A 130 -12.77 7.28 -15.51
CA SER A 130 -14.20 7.03 -15.77
C SER A 130 -14.54 5.53 -15.71
N ASP A 131 -13.59 4.66 -15.97
CA ASP A 131 -13.77 3.20 -15.93
C ASP A 131 -13.41 2.59 -14.59
N PHE A 132 -12.37 3.12 -13.96
CA PHE A 132 -11.87 2.62 -12.68
C PHE A 132 -11.41 3.77 -11.78
N LYS A 133 -11.88 3.77 -10.54
CA LYS A 133 -11.45 4.68 -9.48
C LYS A 133 -11.03 3.93 -8.25
N PHE A 134 -9.92 4.36 -7.64
CA PHE A 134 -9.56 3.90 -6.31
C PHE A 134 -10.52 4.48 -5.27
N HIS A 135 -10.91 3.64 -4.32
CA HIS A 135 -11.69 4.03 -3.16
C HIS A 135 -10.83 3.98 -1.91
N ALA A 136 -10.96 5.00 -1.08
CA ALA A 136 -10.23 5.08 0.18
C ALA A 136 -10.49 3.84 1.04
N VAL A 137 -9.43 3.36 1.68
CA VAL A 137 -9.47 2.21 2.59
C VAL A 137 -9.34 2.73 4.01
N ASP A 138 -10.25 2.33 4.89
CA ASP A 138 -10.19 2.69 6.31
C ASP A 138 -9.13 1.84 7.02
N MET A 139 -8.06 2.49 7.43
CA MET A 139 -6.93 1.89 8.13
C MET A 139 -6.77 2.44 9.54
N SER A 140 -7.88 2.88 10.15
CA SER A 140 -7.89 3.53 11.47
C SER A 140 -7.45 2.64 12.63
N THR A 141 -7.60 1.33 12.47
CA THR A 141 -7.38 0.33 13.54
C THR A 141 -6.12 -0.52 13.36
N GLU A 142 -5.34 -0.30 12.31
CA GLU A 142 -4.10 -1.03 12.04
C GLU A 142 -2.84 -0.20 12.26
#